data_8f5548ee222baf141a2d8fe2bfcfb621
#
_entry.id   8f5548ee222baf141a2d8fe2bfcfb621
#
_cell.length_a   1.000
_cell.length_b   1.000
_cell.length_c   1.000
_cell.angle_alpha   90.00
_cell.angle_beta   90.00
_cell.angle_gamma   90.00
#
_symmetry.space_group_name_H-M   'P 1'
#
loop_
_entity.id
_entity.type
_entity.pdbx_description
1 polymer ?
#
loop_
_entity_poly.entity_id
_entity_poly.type
_entity_poly.pdbx_seq_one_letter_code
_entity_poly.pdbx_strand_id
1 'polypeptide(L)'
;AVFGEPGGKFEWVMTGRHLTIRADGNSVENTAFGGPIFYGHAVEANEKPDHPGNVWWPQARLANEIFQSLDGKQREKALLEGTPPDSDETVRLRGNASGIQGLPGSALTRDQRDLLKKTLKSMLSMYRESDVEEAVGCLDAHGGYEELRLSFYKEGDLGSDGIWDRWRVEG
;
A
#
# COMPACT_ATOMS: atom_id res chain seq x y z
N ALA A 1 6.97 21.15 -7.80
CA ALA A 1 6.29 22.07 -8.74
C ALA A 1 4.92 22.44 -8.19
N VAL A 2 4.46 23.64 -8.54
CA VAL A 2 3.08 24.08 -8.33
C VAL A 2 2.52 24.40 -9.71
N PHE A 3 1.34 23.89 -9.98
CA PHE A 3 0.58 24.14 -11.21
C PHE A 3 -0.71 24.84 -10.83
N GLY A 4 -1.08 25.92 -11.52
CA GLY A 4 -2.22 26.76 -11.19
C GLY A 4 -1.90 27.81 -10.11
N GLU A 5 -2.94 28.39 -9.52
CA GLU A 5 -2.82 29.52 -8.57
C GLU A 5 -3.17 29.08 -7.15
N PRO A 6 -2.23 29.16 -6.19
CA PRO A 6 -2.52 28.91 -4.77
C PRO A 6 -3.67 29.82 -4.29
N GLY A 7 -4.65 29.21 -3.64
CA GLY A 7 -5.89 29.88 -3.24
C GLY A 7 -7.04 29.75 -4.21
N GLY A 8 -6.78 29.26 -5.42
CA GLY A 8 -7.76 28.85 -6.43
C GLY A 8 -7.64 27.34 -6.71
N LYS A 9 -7.76 26.97 -7.99
CA LYS A 9 -7.49 25.60 -8.44
C LYS A 9 -5.99 25.44 -8.68
N PHE A 10 -5.33 24.57 -7.93
CA PHE A 10 -3.91 24.31 -8.11
C PHE A 10 -3.58 22.86 -7.79
N GLU A 11 -2.43 22.42 -8.25
CA GLU A 11 -1.79 21.17 -7.83
C GLU A 11 -0.38 21.46 -7.32
N TRP A 12 0.00 20.76 -6.30
CA TRP A 12 1.37 20.71 -5.81
C TRP A 12 1.94 19.32 -6.02
N VAL A 13 3.11 19.23 -6.64
CA VAL A 13 3.80 17.95 -6.89
C VAL A 13 5.22 18.04 -6.38
N MET A 14 5.59 17.10 -5.54
CA MET A 14 6.96 16.87 -5.10
C MET A 14 7.42 15.51 -5.58
N THR A 15 8.50 15.50 -6.35
CA THR A 15 9.19 14.29 -6.78
C THR A 15 10.61 14.27 -6.26
N GLY A 16 11.04 13.11 -5.83
CA GLY A 16 12.41 12.84 -5.40
C GLY A 16 12.78 11.40 -5.73
N ARG A 17 13.96 10.98 -5.33
CA ARG A 17 14.34 9.59 -5.42
C ARG A 17 13.41 8.78 -4.50
N HIS A 18 12.66 7.82 -5.04
CA HIS A 18 11.72 6.98 -4.31
C HIS A 18 10.57 7.74 -3.63
N LEU A 19 10.20 8.91 -4.16
CA LEU A 19 9.09 9.68 -3.64
C LEU A 19 8.38 10.42 -4.77
N THR A 20 7.08 10.27 -4.86
CA THR A 20 6.19 11.18 -5.56
C THR A 20 4.97 11.40 -4.70
N ILE A 21 4.77 12.63 -4.29
CA ILE A 21 3.58 13.07 -3.55
C ILE A 21 2.91 14.15 -4.38
N ARG A 22 1.62 14.04 -4.50
CA ARG A 22 0.78 14.99 -5.18
C ARG A 22 -0.31 15.45 -4.23
N ALA A 23 -0.50 16.74 -4.14
CA ALA A 23 -1.60 17.33 -3.40
C ALA A 23 -2.46 18.12 -4.38
N ASP A 24 -3.72 17.77 -4.47
CA ASP A 24 -4.70 18.49 -5.23
C ASP A 24 -5.28 19.64 -4.39
N GLY A 25 -5.07 20.85 -4.86
CA GLY A 25 -5.65 22.05 -4.25
C GLY A 25 -6.95 22.43 -4.94
N ASN A 26 -7.94 21.56 -4.92
CA ASN A 26 -9.24 21.72 -5.59
C ASN A 26 -9.16 21.80 -7.14
N SER A 27 -8.17 21.18 -7.76
CA SER A 27 -8.08 21.12 -9.22
C SER A 27 -9.04 20.08 -9.79
N VAL A 28 -9.25 18.99 -9.08
CA VAL A 28 -10.19 17.90 -9.42
C VAL A 28 -11.14 17.66 -8.26
N GLU A 29 -12.42 17.54 -8.56
CA GLU A 29 -13.45 17.27 -7.57
C GLU A 29 -13.41 15.80 -7.11
N ASN A 30 -13.59 15.56 -5.81
CA ASN A 30 -13.60 14.24 -5.20
C ASN A 30 -12.30 13.44 -5.34
N THR A 31 -11.17 14.10 -5.39
CA THR A 31 -9.86 13.45 -5.44
C THR A 31 -9.16 13.52 -4.08
N ALA A 32 -9.08 12.41 -3.37
CA ALA A 32 -8.25 12.30 -2.18
C ALA A 32 -6.76 12.31 -2.57
N PHE A 33 -5.93 13.01 -1.81
CA PHE A 33 -4.47 13.12 -2.02
C PHE A 33 -4.01 13.64 -3.40
N GLY A 34 -4.90 14.08 -4.27
CA GLY A 34 -4.56 14.64 -5.57
C GLY A 34 -4.07 13.62 -6.61
N GLY A 35 -4.28 12.34 -6.40
CA GLY A 35 -3.95 11.28 -7.34
C GLY A 35 -2.91 10.27 -6.81
N PRO A 36 -2.30 9.48 -7.70
CA PRO A 36 -1.37 8.43 -7.30
C PRO A 36 -0.20 8.97 -6.49
N ILE A 37 0.13 8.28 -5.41
CA ILE A 37 1.23 8.58 -4.52
C ILE A 37 2.23 7.44 -4.61
N PHE A 38 3.49 7.77 -4.76
CA PHE A 38 4.60 6.85 -4.64
C PHE A 38 5.53 7.34 -3.53
N TYR A 39 5.76 6.52 -2.54
CA TYR A 39 6.79 6.73 -1.56
C TYR A 39 7.35 5.40 -1.09
N GLY A 40 8.58 5.40 -0.65
CA GLY A 40 9.21 4.22 -0.14
C GLY A 40 10.68 4.18 -0.49
N HIS A 41 11.25 3.01 -0.30
CA HIS A 41 12.66 2.79 -0.46
C HIS A 41 12.85 1.31 -0.82
N ALA A 42 13.59 1.06 -1.88
CA ALA A 42 13.95 -0.30 -2.21
C ALA A 42 14.91 -0.83 -1.14
N VAL A 43 14.55 -1.93 -0.51
CA VAL A 43 15.44 -2.61 0.44
C VAL A 43 16.58 -3.22 -0.37
N GLU A 44 17.82 -2.86 -0.03
CA GLU A 44 19.00 -3.38 -0.71
C GLU A 44 19.55 -4.61 0.02
N ALA A 45 20.22 -5.49 -0.72
CA ALA A 45 20.68 -6.79 -0.20
C ALA A 45 21.66 -6.69 0.98
N ASN A 46 22.25 -5.53 1.23
CA ASN A 46 23.15 -5.27 2.35
C ASN A 46 22.46 -4.59 3.55
N GLU A 47 21.18 -4.26 3.45
CA GLU A 47 20.40 -3.71 4.55
C GLU A 47 19.82 -4.87 5.37
N LYS A 48 20.03 -4.82 6.68
CA LYS A 48 19.41 -5.77 7.60
C LYS A 48 17.99 -5.32 7.94
N PRO A 49 17.09 -6.24 8.30
CA PRO A 49 15.71 -5.90 8.66
C PRO A 49 15.57 -4.78 9.69
N ASP A 50 16.50 -4.65 10.62
CA ASP A 50 16.53 -3.65 11.68
C ASP A 50 17.49 -2.48 11.39
N HIS A 51 17.99 -2.35 10.16
CA HIS A 51 18.92 -1.31 9.78
C HIS A 51 18.26 0.09 9.87
N PRO A 52 18.94 1.10 10.45
CA PRO A 52 18.37 2.45 10.61
C PRO A 52 17.95 3.12 9.30
N GLY A 53 18.53 2.72 8.17
CA GLY A 53 18.15 3.20 6.83
C GLY A 53 16.84 2.60 6.31
N ASN A 54 16.36 1.54 6.90
CA ASN A 54 15.12 0.87 6.51
C ASN A 54 13.90 1.53 7.21
N VAL A 55 13.60 2.76 6.81
CA VAL A 55 12.60 3.61 7.47
C VAL A 55 11.17 3.07 7.38
N TRP A 56 10.90 2.14 6.44
CA TRP A 56 9.57 1.54 6.23
C TRP A 56 9.41 0.16 6.87
N TRP A 57 10.41 -0.28 7.60
CA TRP A 57 10.39 -1.56 8.31
C TRP A 57 9.18 -1.75 9.23
N PRO A 58 8.72 -0.74 9.98
CA PRO A 58 7.52 -0.88 10.80
C PRO A 58 6.27 -1.26 10.00
N GLN A 59 6.10 -0.72 8.79
CA GLN A 59 4.98 -1.07 7.90
C GLN A 59 5.10 -2.50 7.36
N ALA A 60 6.31 -2.92 6.98
CA ALA A 60 6.57 -4.30 6.56
C ALA A 60 6.27 -5.29 7.70
N ARG A 61 6.65 -4.98 8.92
CA ARG A 61 6.32 -5.82 10.08
C ARG A 61 4.82 -5.92 10.32
N LEU A 62 4.08 -4.81 10.21
CA LEU A 62 2.62 -4.83 10.35
C LEU A 62 1.96 -5.71 9.28
N ALA A 63 2.42 -5.61 8.03
CA ALA A 63 1.94 -6.49 6.97
C ALA A 63 2.25 -7.97 7.27
N ASN A 64 3.43 -8.26 7.79
CA ASN A 64 3.81 -9.62 8.16
C ASN A 64 3.06 -10.14 9.39
N GLU A 65 2.61 -9.30 10.33
CA GLU A 65 1.68 -9.71 11.39
C GLU A 65 0.39 -10.29 10.80
N ILE A 66 -0.10 -9.70 9.68
CA ILE A 66 -1.25 -10.28 8.96
C ILE A 66 -0.88 -11.67 8.43
N PHE A 67 0.24 -11.79 7.70
CA PHE A 67 0.68 -13.06 7.12
C PHE A 67 0.83 -14.15 8.18
N GLN A 68 1.42 -13.83 9.31
CA GLN A 68 1.60 -14.77 10.42
C GLN A 68 0.27 -15.24 11.03
N SER A 69 -0.76 -14.40 10.98
CA SER A 69 -2.10 -14.75 11.48
C SER A 69 -2.92 -15.62 10.50
N LEU A 70 -2.47 -15.77 9.25
CA LEU A 70 -3.15 -16.55 8.23
C LEU A 70 -3.05 -18.04 8.49
N ASP A 71 -4.13 -18.78 8.21
CA ASP A 71 -4.11 -20.25 8.16
C ASP A 71 -3.38 -20.76 6.90
N GLY A 72 -3.19 -22.08 6.82
CA GLY A 72 -2.46 -22.70 5.72
C GLY A 72 -3.05 -22.41 4.35
N LYS A 73 -4.38 -22.45 4.20
CA LYS A 73 -5.07 -22.19 2.93
C LYS A 73 -5.01 -20.71 2.54
N GLN A 74 -5.08 -19.84 3.53
CA GLN A 74 -4.94 -18.40 3.31
C GLN A 74 -3.50 -18.07 2.87
N ARG A 75 -2.48 -18.67 3.52
CA ARG A 75 -1.07 -18.48 3.15
C ARG A 75 -0.77 -18.96 1.73
N GLU A 76 -1.30 -20.10 1.31
CA GLU A 76 -1.14 -20.60 -0.07
C GLU A 76 -1.66 -19.60 -1.11
N LYS A 77 -2.70 -18.84 -0.80
CA LYS A 77 -3.25 -17.81 -1.70
C LYS A 77 -2.51 -16.48 -1.61
N ALA A 78 -2.02 -16.14 -0.42
CA ALA A 78 -1.38 -14.86 -0.17
C ALA A 78 0.09 -14.84 -0.60
N LEU A 79 0.81 -15.97 -0.53
CA LEU A 79 2.23 -16.06 -0.83
C LEU A 79 2.45 -16.47 -2.27
N LEU A 80 2.96 -15.57 -3.07
CA LEU A 80 3.22 -15.74 -4.49
C LEU A 80 4.70 -16.02 -4.76
N GLU A 81 4.95 -16.78 -5.82
CA GLU A 81 6.29 -16.95 -6.38
C GLU A 81 6.73 -15.68 -7.12
N GLY A 82 8.03 -15.46 -7.23
CA GLY A 82 8.58 -14.35 -7.98
C GLY A 82 8.53 -13.02 -7.23
N THR A 83 8.51 -11.94 -8.02
CA THR A 83 8.45 -10.55 -7.55
C THR A 83 7.19 -9.87 -8.05
N PRO A 84 6.70 -8.82 -7.37
CA PRO A 84 5.64 -8.01 -7.93
C PRO A 84 6.09 -7.39 -9.26
N PRO A 85 5.19 -7.27 -10.25
CA PRO A 85 5.52 -6.54 -11.48
C PRO A 85 5.98 -5.12 -11.14
N ASP A 86 7.13 -4.74 -11.67
CA ASP A 86 7.70 -3.39 -11.52
C ASP A 86 7.76 -2.75 -12.92
N SER A 87 6.66 -2.20 -13.36
CA SER A 87 6.51 -1.58 -14.67
C SER A 87 5.46 -0.48 -14.64
N ASP A 88 5.34 0.27 -15.72
CA ASP A 88 4.30 1.29 -15.94
C ASP A 88 2.88 0.72 -15.76
N GLU A 89 2.75 -0.59 -15.87
CA GLU A 89 1.50 -1.31 -15.66
C GLU A 89 1.19 -1.60 -14.18
N THR A 90 2.07 -1.24 -13.27
CA THR A 90 1.94 -1.49 -11.83
C THR A 90 0.74 -0.77 -11.22
N VAL A 91 0.43 0.44 -11.71
CA VAL A 91 -0.75 1.19 -11.30
C VAL A 91 -1.76 1.18 -12.44
N ARG A 92 -2.86 0.46 -12.26
CA ARG A 92 -3.95 0.37 -13.25
C ARG A 92 -5.27 0.69 -12.59
N LEU A 93 -6.03 1.59 -13.19
CA LEU A 93 -7.42 1.84 -12.81
C LEU A 93 -8.30 0.80 -13.54
N ARG A 94 -8.60 -0.30 -12.88
CA ARG A 94 -9.31 -1.44 -13.49
C ARG A 94 -10.82 -1.40 -13.30
N GLY A 95 -11.29 -0.61 -12.33
CA GLY A 95 -12.70 -0.54 -11.96
C GLY A 95 -13.23 -1.78 -11.23
N ASN A 96 -12.41 -2.82 -11.06
CA ASN A 96 -12.74 -4.01 -10.26
C ASN A 96 -11.48 -4.82 -9.95
N ALA A 97 -11.56 -5.73 -9.00
CA ALA A 97 -10.46 -6.59 -8.55
C ALA A 97 -10.21 -7.82 -9.46
N SER A 98 -10.82 -7.90 -10.65
CA SER A 98 -10.65 -9.04 -11.55
C SER A 98 -9.22 -9.14 -12.06
N GLY A 99 -8.62 -10.33 -11.96
CA GLY A 99 -7.25 -10.60 -12.38
C GLY A 99 -6.16 -10.14 -11.40
N ILE A 100 -6.53 -9.56 -10.26
CA ILE A 100 -5.58 -9.27 -9.19
C ILE A 100 -5.33 -10.56 -8.40
N GLN A 101 -4.07 -10.94 -8.28
CA GLN A 101 -3.66 -12.11 -7.50
C GLN A 101 -3.65 -11.81 -5.99
N GLY A 102 -3.65 -12.87 -5.20
CA GLY A 102 -3.53 -12.77 -3.74
C GLY A 102 -4.78 -13.20 -2.99
N LEU A 103 -4.72 -13.08 -1.69
CA LEU A 103 -5.80 -13.42 -0.78
C LEU A 103 -6.85 -12.31 -0.75
N PRO A 104 -8.12 -12.58 -1.07
CA PRO A 104 -9.16 -11.56 -0.98
C PRO A 104 -9.44 -11.17 0.47
N GLY A 105 -9.70 -9.90 0.70
CA GLY A 105 -10.05 -9.36 2.01
C GLY A 105 -11.31 -9.98 2.61
N SER A 106 -12.24 -10.41 1.76
CA SER A 106 -13.43 -11.17 2.16
C SER A 106 -13.11 -12.54 2.79
N ALA A 107 -11.94 -13.12 2.51
CA ALA A 107 -11.47 -14.36 3.13
C ALA A 107 -10.75 -14.16 4.48
N LEU A 108 -10.55 -12.92 4.90
CA LEU A 108 -9.94 -12.59 6.19
C LEU A 108 -10.96 -12.69 7.33
N THR A 109 -10.52 -13.16 8.48
CA THR A 109 -11.30 -13.05 9.72
C THR A 109 -11.40 -11.59 10.16
N ARG A 110 -12.23 -11.31 11.15
CA ARG A 110 -12.37 -9.96 11.71
C ARG A 110 -11.02 -9.42 12.21
N ASP A 111 -10.30 -10.21 13.01
CA ASP A 111 -9.03 -9.80 13.61
C ASP A 111 -7.96 -9.56 12.52
N GLN A 112 -7.93 -10.40 11.48
CA GLN A 112 -7.03 -10.22 10.33
C GLN A 112 -7.37 -8.94 9.55
N ARG A 113 -8.65 -8.61 9.37
CA ARG A 113 -9.08 -7.34 8.76
C ARG A 113 -8.70 -6.13 9.61
N ASP A 114 -8.76 -6.24 10.92
CA ASP A 114 -8.33 -5.16 11.81
C ASP A 114 -6.82 -4.92 11.71
N LEU A 115 -6.01 -5.97 11.53
CA LEU A 115 -4.59 -5.84 11.20
C LEU A 115 -4.36 -5.16 9.83
N LEU A 116 -5.13 -5.53 8.80
CA LEU A 116 -5.06 -4.89 7.49
C LEU A 116 -5.40 -3.40 7.57
N LYS A 117 -6.45 -3.03 8.30
CA LYS A 117 -6.80 -1.63 8.56
C LYS A 117 -5.67 -0.87 9.24
N LYS A 118 -5.08 -1.46 10.26
CA LYS A 118 -3.93 -0.88 10.98
C LYS A 118 -2.74 -0.66 10.04
N THR A 119 -2.45 -1.62 9.18
CA THR A 119 -1.36 -1.54 8.19
C THR A 119 -1.59 -0.40 7.21
N LEU A 120 -2.78 -0.31 6.61
CA LEU A 120 -3.11 0.76 5.65
C LEU A 120 -3.10 2.14 6.31
N LYS A 121 -3.65 2.27 7.52
CA LYS A 121 -3.55 3.53 8.28
C LYS A 121 -2.10 3.92 8.59
N SER A 122 -1.23 2.96 8.88
CA SER A 122 0.20 3.22 9.08
C SER A 122 0.87 3.74 7.81
N MET A 123 0.50 3.22 6.65
CA MET A 123 1.00 3.73 5.37
C MET A 123 0.55 5.17 5.08
N LEU A 124 -0.62 5.56 5.56
CA LEU A 124 -1.18 6.90 5.38
C LEU A 124 -0.83 7.85 6.53
N SER A 125 -0.04 7.42 7.51
CA SER A 125 0.22 8.17 8.76
C SER A 125 0.97 9.49 8.57
N MET A 126 1.53 9.74 7.39
CA MET A 126 2.17 11.02 7.04
C MET A 126 1.16 12.12 6.68
N TYR A 127 -0.10 11.77 6.45
CA TYR A 127 -1.15 12.72 6.10
C TYR A 127 -1.94 13.16 7.34
N ARG A 128 -2.70 14.24 7.20
CA ARG A 128 -3.60 14.69 8.26
C ARG A 128 -4.68 13.64 8.50
N GLU A 129 -5.16 13.56 9.72
CA GLU A 129 -6.18 12.59 10.12
C GLU A 129 -7.46 12.72 9.25
N SER A 130 -7.89 13.95 8.95
CA SER A 130 -9.02 14.20 8.06
C SER A 130 -8.84 13.62 6.66
N ASP A 131 -7.62 13.67 6.11
CA ASP A 131 -7.32 13.14 4.78
C ASP A 131 -7.31 11.59 4.80
N VAL A 132 -6.83 11.02 5.89
CA VAL A 132 -6.86 9.57 6.11
C VAL A 132 -8.31 9.07 6.27
N GLU A 133 -9.15 9.80 6.98
CA GLU A 133 -10.57 9.49 7.12
C GLU A 133 -11.30 9.56 5.78
N GLU A 134 -11.00 10.58 4.97
CA GLU A 134 -11.55 10.70 3.60
C GLU A 134 -11.13 9.51 2.72
N ALA A 135 -9.85 9.13 2.74
CA ALA A 135 -9.36 7.97 1.98
C ALA A 135 -10.03 6.66 2.42
N VAL A 136 -10.23 6.47 3.71
CA VAL A 136 -10.96 5.31 4.24
C VAL A 136 -12.43 5.35 3.81
N GLY A 137 -13.06 6.52 3.82
CA GLY A 137 -14.42 6.71 3.32
C GLY A 137 -14.56 6.37 1.83
N CYS A 138 -13.59 6.75 1.01
CA CYS A 138 -13.54 6.37 -0.41
C CYS A 138 -13.39 4.85 -0.57
N LEU A 139 -12.53 4.21 0.22
CA LEU A 139 -12.38 2.75 0.20
C LEU A 139 -13.70 2.06 0.56
N ASP A 140 -14.36 2.50 1.63
CA ASP A 140 -15.62 1.92 2.08
C ASP A 140 -16.73 2.09 1.02
N ALA A 141 -16.77 3.21 0.31
CA ALA A 141 -17.70 3.45 -0.80
C ALA A 141 -17.49 2.50 -2.00
N HIS A 142 -16.29 1.94 -2.15
CA HIS A 142 -15.93 0.97 -3.20
C HIS A 142 -15.99 -0.50 -2.74
N GLY A 143 -16.68 -0.79 -1.64
CA GLY A 143 -16.85 -2.16 -1.11
C GLY A 143 -15.92 -2.49 0.05
N GLY A 144 -15.09 -1.55 0.45
CA GLY A 144 -14.26 -1.66 1.65
C GLY A 144 -13.09 -2.64 1.53
N TYR A 145 -12.59 -3.04 2.67
CA TYR A 145 -11.44 -3.94 2.78
C TYR A 145 -11.68 -5.33 2.18
N GLU A 146 -12.92 -5.72 1.97
CA GLU A 146 -13.29 -7.04 1.43
C GLU A 146 -12.93 -7.17 -0.05
N GLU A 147 -12.94 -6.06 -0.78
CA GLU A 147 -12.56 -6.00 -2.20
C GLU A 147 -11.05 -6.00 -2.43
N LEU A 148 -10.27 -5.71 -1.41
CA LEU A 148 -8.82 -5.72 -1.51
C LEU A 148 -8.24 -7.12 -1.68
N ARG A 149 -7.06 -7.19 -2.28
CA ARG A 149 -6.23 -8.39 -2.42
C ARG A 149 -4.91 -8.18 -1.71
N LEU A 150 -4.51 -9.13 -0.90
CA LEU A 150 -3.27 -9.11 -0.13
C LEU A 150 -2.32 -10.16 -0.70
N SER A 151 -1.13 -9.74 -1.10
CA SER A 151 -0.09 -10.60 -1.67
C SER A 151 1.24 -10.37 -0.97
N PHE A 152 1.97 -11.46 -0.76
CA PHE A 152 3.36 -11.48 -0.32
C PHE A 152 4.18 -12.22 -1.36
N TYR A 153 5.46 -11.91 -1.49
CA TYR A 153 6.32 -12.45 -2.53
C TYR A 153 7.56 -13.11 -1.94
N LYS A 154 7.87 -14.31 -2.41
CA LYS A 154 9.02 -15.08 -1.91
C LYS A 154 10.35 -14.51 -2.35
N GLU A 155 10.42 -13.97 -3.56
CA GLU A 155 11.66 -13.36 -4.05
C GLU A 155 11.91 -12.01 -3.39
N GLY A 156 13.16 -11.83 -2.92
CA GLY A 156 13.62 -10.60 -2.31
C GLY A 156 13.35 -10.53 -0.81
N ASP A 157 13.14 -11.69 -0.17
CA ASP A 157 13.20 -11.82 1.29
C ASP A 157 14.64 -11.60 1.76
N LEU A 158 14.87 -10.48 2.41
CA LEU A 158 16.18 -10.09 2.96
C LEU A 158 16.40 -10.82 4.29
N GLY A 159 17.51 -11.48 4.40
CA GLY A 159 17.85 -12.20 5.62
C GLY A 159 17.27 -13.61 5.70
N SER A 160 16.38 -14.01 4.82
CA SER A 160 15.74 -15.33 4.81
C SER A 160 15.09 -15.65 6.16
N ASP A 161 14.46 -14.67 6.77
CA ASP A 161 13.92 -14.77 8.15
C ASP A 161 12.40 -15.01 8.18
N GLY A 162 11.77 -15.14 7.00
CA GLY A 162 10.33 -15.36 6.86
C GLY A 162 9.48 -14.12 7.10
N ILE A 163 10.11 -12.95 7.09
CA ILE A 163 9.45 -11.65 7.04
C ILE A 163 9.51 -11.17 5.61
N TRP A 164 8.37 -11.26 4.93
CA TRP A 164 8.29 -10.94 3.52
C TRP A 164 8.45 -9.44 3.28
N ASP A 165 9.58 -9.01 2.72
CA ASP A 165 9.89 -7.61 2.46
C ASP A 165 9.08 -7.03 1.32
N ARG A 166 8.62 -7.89 0.40
CA ARG A 166 7.79 -7.49 -0.73
C ARG A 166 6.37 -7.97 -0.53
N TRP A 167 5.47 -7.02 -0.48
CA TRP A 167 4.04 -7.29 -0.32
C TRP A 167 3.21 -6.20 -1.01
N ARG A 168 1.95 -6.52 -1.29
CA ARG A 168 0.99 -5.60 -1.90
C ARG A 168 -0.38 -5.73 -1.28
N VAL A 169 -1.09 -4.60 -1.28
CA VAL A 169 -2.54 -4.53 -1.09
C VAL A 169 -3.09 -3.78 -2.30
N GLU A 170 -3.94 -4.44 -3.05
CA GLU A 170 -4.51 -3.93 -4.31
C GLU A 170 -6.03 -4.09 -4.31
N GLY A 171 -6.74 -3.17 -4.98
CA GLY A 171 -8.19 -3.22 -5.12
C GLY A 171 -8.73 -2.29 -6.17
#